data_cd9e829aa35329d4466260b717a0afff
#
_entry.id   cd9e829aa35329d4466260b717a0afff
#
_cell.length_a   1.000
_cell.length_b   1.000
_cell.length_c   1.000
_cell.angle_alpha   90.00
_cell.angle_beta   90.00
_cell.angle_gamma   90.00
#
_symmetry.space_group_name_H-M   'P 1'
#
loop_
_entity.id
_entity.type
_entity.pdbx_description
1 polymer ?
#
loop_
_entity_poly.entity_id
_entity_poly.type
_entity_poly.pdbx_seq_one_letter_code
_entity_poly.pdbx_strand_id
1 'polypeptide(L)'
;MKSNKVKVFEFIKEYSITQSTDEYPKLTTQYLSEKLDMQRTNLSSILNQLVKEGKITKTTTRPVLYQLANFQLTNQKDFENLIGYNQSLNEAVMLAKAAILYPQGSPHILLTAESGSGVKYFAKNVYDFAVKSKVLKNNAPFTVFDCKTFIENPTIINEMLYGDEVNTGLVHQTNQGMLLIKHVELLSGYQRTMLFSIITSNKMPSNQYVELPRNYKCIMLCAIASDASKDLYDLYRNKMDFVIVRILSIQCCDRLY
;
A
#
# COMPACT_ATOMS: atom_id res chain seq x y z
N MET A 1 17.45 27.59 0.67
CA MET A 1 18.04 26.68 -0.36
C MET A 1 18.05 25.28 0.16
N LYS A 2 17.51 24.29 -0.58
CA LYS A 2 17.62 22.85 -0.21
C LYS A 2 19.10 22.44 -0.29
N SER A 3 19.58 21.67 0.69
CA SER A 3 20.96 21.17 0.65
C SER A 3 21.15 20.20 -0.53
N ASN A 4 22.37 20.11 -1.07
CA ASN A 4 22.68 19.20 -2.18
C ASN A 4 22.33 17.75 -1.88
N LYS A 5 22.43 17.32 -0.61
CA LYS A 5 22.04 16.00 -0.15
C LYS A 5 20.53 15.76 -0.31
N VAL A 6 19.70 16.75 0.02
CA VAL A 6 18.23 16.66 -0.15
C VAL A 6 17.89 16.58 -1.63
N LYS A 7 18.53 17.39 -2.48
CA LYS A 7 18.32 17.35 -3.93
C LYS A 7 18.64 15.98 -4.54
N VAL A 8 19.77 15.38 -4.16
CA VAL A 8 20.17 14.05 -4.63
C VAL A 8 19.17 12.99 -4.20
N PHE A 9 18.73 13.02 -2.94
CA PHE A 9 17.78 12.05 -2.42
C PHE A 9 16.40 12.18 -3.07
N GLU A 10 15.88 13.40 -3.22
CA GLU A 10 14.61 13.67 -3.91
C GLU A 10 14.66 13.20 -5.37
N PHE A 11 15.75 13.48 -6.09
CA PHE A 11 15.91 13.00 -7.46
C PHE A 11 15.89 11.48 -7.56
N ILE A 12 16.65 10.78 -6.71
CA ILE A 12 16.62 9.31 -6.68
C ILE A 12 15.22 8.78 -6.36
N LYS A 13 14.51 9.45 -5.44
CA LYS A 13 13.13 9.10 -5.06
C LYS A 13 12.16 9.27 -6.23
N GLU A 14 12.15 10.44 -6.86
CA GLU A 14 11.28 10.74 -8.01
C GLU A 14 11.59 9.80 -9.18
N TYR A 15 12.86 9.60 -9.47
CA TYR A 15 13.30 8.70 -10.53
C TYR A 15 12.84 7.26 -10.29
N SER A 16 12.95 6.78 -9.05
CA SER A 16 12.50 5.44 -8.68
C SER A 16 10.99 5.26 -8.76
N ILE A 17 10.20 6.32 -8.58
CA ILE A 17 8.74 6.28 -8.65
C ILE A 17 8.24 6.34 -10.11
N THR A 18 8.93 7.08 -10.96
CA THR A 18 8.44 7.41 -12.31
C THR A 18 8.81 6.35 -13.36
N GLN A 19 9.71 5.41 -13.05
CA GLN A 19 10.29 4.55 -14.09
C GLN A 19 10.24 3.06 -13.73
N SER A 20 9.36 2.33 -14.41
CA SER A 20 9.03 0.92 -14.15
C SER A 20 9.41 -0.05 -15.28
N THR A 21 10.26 0.31 -16.25
CA THR A 21 10.64 -0.57 -17.36
C THR A 21 12.15 -0.77 -17.49
N ASP A 22 12.55 -1.93 -18.03
CA ASP A 22 13.95 -2.39 -18.18
C ASP A 22 14.84 -1.54 -19.09
N GLU A 23 14.31 -0.54 -19.78
CA GLU A 23 15.03 0.31 -20.76
C GLU A 23 15.65 1.58 -20.15
N TYR A 24 15.63 1.80 -18.86
CA TYR A 24 16.05 3.07 -18.27
C TYR A 24 17.53 3.13 -17.92
N PRO A 25 18.15 4.31 -18.07
CA PRO A 25 19.54 4.49 -17.69
C PRO A 25 19.70 4.20 -16.19
N LYS A 26 20.56 3.25 -15.89
CA LYS A 26 20.84 2.81 -14.52
C LYS A 26 21.39 3.97 -13.69
N LEU A 27 20.88 4.20 -12.48
CA LEU A 27 21.31 5.27 -11.57
C LEU A 27 22.78 5.05 -11.13
N THR A 28 23.70 5.38 -12.02
CA THR A 28 25.13 5.38 -11.72
C THR A 28 25.58 6.75 -11.20
N THR A 29 26.75 6.82 -10.55
CA THR A 29 27.33 8.11 -10.15
C THR A 29 27.52 9.04 -11.35
N GLN A 30 27.84 8.50 -12.54
CA GLN A 30 28.00 9.27 -13.75
C GLN A 30 26.69 9.90 -14.18
N TYR A 31 25.64 9.09 -14.34
CA TYR A 31 24.31 9.55 -14.74
C TYR A 31 23.77 10.62 -13.80
N LEU A 32 23.87 10.38 -12.48
CA LEU A 32 23.44 11.34 -11.46
C LEU A 32 24.25 12.64 -11.48
N SER A 33 25.57 12.57 -11.76
CA SER A 33 26.45 13.73 -11.89
C SER A 33 26.02 14.63 -13.05
N GLU A 34 25.72 14.03 -14.20
CA GLU A 34 25.24 14.74 -15.40
C GLU A 34 23.85 15.36 -15.19
N LYS A 35 22.92 14.63 -14.59
CA LYS A 35 21.54 15.10 -14.39
C LYS A 35 21.38 16.16 -13.31
N LEU A 36 22.21 16.14 -12.29
CA LEU A 36 22.15 17.07 -11.16
C LEU A 36 23.16 18.23 -11.27
N ASP A 37 23.96 18.25 -12.34
CA ASP A 37 25.06 19.21 -12.55
C ASP A 37 25.97 19.31 -11.31
N MET A 38 26.44 18.14 -10.83
CA MET A 38 27.27 18.04 -9.64
C MET A 38 28.59 17.33 -9.94
N GLN A 39 29.68 17.82 -9.35
CA GLN A 39 30.98 17.15 -9.45
C GLN A 39 30.89 15.71 -8.88
N ARG A 40 31.45 14.74 -9.62
CA ARG A 40 31.43 13.30 -9.27
C ARG A 40 31.96 13.01 -7.87
N THR A 41 33.01 13.68 -7.43
CA THR A 41 33.61 13.49 -6.10
C THR A 41 32.66 13.91 -4.99
N ASN A 42 32.02 15.07 -5.13
CA ASN A 42 31.04 15.58 -4.18
C ASN A 42 29.78 14.68 -4.16
N LEU A 43 29.27 14.32 -5.32
CA LEU A 43 28.12 13.41 -5.45
C LEU A 43 28.41 12.03 -4.84
N SER A 44 29.59 11.47 -5.08
CA SER A 44 30.00 10.18 -4.51
C SER A 44 30.04 10.21 -2.97
N SER A 45 30.50 11.34 -2.39
CA SER A 45 30.46 11.54 -0.93
C SER A 45 29.03 11.56 -0.40
N ILE A 46 28.13 12.30 -1.06
CA ILE A 46 26.71 12.39 -0.69
C ILE A 46 26.03 11.01 -0.81
N LEU A 47 26.26 10.29 -1.89
CA LEU A 47 25.69 8.95 -2.10
C LEU A 47 26.16 7.96 -1.02
N ASN A 48 27.45 7.95 -0.67
CA ASN A 48 27.97 7.12 0.41
C ASN A 48 27.38 7.50 1.78
N GLN A 49 27.12 8.79 2.02
CA GLN A 49 26.45 9.24 3.24
C GLN A 49 25.00 8.75 3.28
N LEU A 50 24.25 8.86 2.17
CA LEU A 50 22.87 8.36 2.08
C LEU A 50 22.81 6.84 2.25
N VAL A 51 23.81 6.09 1.77
CA VAL A 51 23.94 4.64 2.02
C VAL A 51 24.17 4.36 3.50
N LYS A 52 25.07 5.09 4.17
CA LYS A 52 25.32 4.94 5.61
C LYS A 52 24.09 5.26 6.46
N GLU A 53 23.27 6.21 6.01
CA GLU A 53 22.01 6.57 6.67
C GLU A 53 20.87 5.57 6.36
N GLY A 54 21.13 4.53 5.57
CA GLY A 54 20.12 3.55 5.20
C GLY A 54 19.00 4.09 4.29
N LYS A 55 19.19 5.26 3.66
CA LYS A 55 18.21 5.87 2.76
C LYS A 55 18.24 5.32 1.34
N ILE A 56 19.42 4.93 0.89
CA ILE A 56 19.65 4.28 -0.41
C ILE A 56 20.57 3.06 -0.22
N THR A 57 20.47 2.13 -1.17
CA THR A 57 21.39 0.98 -1.28
C THR A 57 22.28 1.15 -2.51
N LYS A 58 23.40 0.43 -2.54
CA LYS A 58 24.27 0.35 -3.71
C LYS A 58 24.58 -1.10 -4.03
N THR A 59 24.72 -1.42 -5.33
CA THR A 59 25.15 -2.74 -5.78
C THR A 59 26.64 -2.96 -5.51
N THR A 60 27.04 -4.22 -5.38
CA THR A 60 28.45 -4.62 -5.27
C THR A 60 29.12 -4.83 -6.62
N THR A 61 28.35 -4.88 -7.71
CA THR A 61 28.80 -5.07 -9.08
C THR A 61 29.20 -3.75 -9.76
N ARG A 62 30.03 -3.81 -10.80
CA ARG A 62 30.36 -2.64 -11.63
C ARG A 62 29.54 -2.66 -12.92
N PRO A 63 28.94 -1.54 -13.35
CA PRO A 63 28.92 -0.23 -12.65
C PRO A 63 28.11 -0.27 -11.36
N VAL A 64 28.53 0.50 -10.34
CA VAL A 64 27.79 0.64 -9.08
C VAL A 64 26.46 1.37 -9.35
N LEU A 65 25.35 0.76 -8.97
CA LEU A 65 24.00 1.30 -9.09
C LEU A 65 23.48 1.69 -7.71
N TYR A 66 22.73 2.79 -7.66
CA TYR A 66 22.10 3.29 -6.46
C TYR A 66 20.59 3.14 -6.56
N GLN A 67 19.95 2.73 -5.46
CA GLN A 67 18.51 2.53 -5.36
C GLN A 67 18.03 2.99 -3.99
N LEU A 68 16.76 3.37 -3.85
CA LEU A 68 16.17 3.60 -2.53
C LEU A 68 16.33 2.36 -1.64
N ALA A 69 16.69 2.54 -0.37
CA ALA A 69 17.00 1.42 0.54
C ALA A 69 15.82 0.45 0.74
N ASN A 70 14.58 0.90 0.57
CA ASN A 70 13.38 0.08 0.63
C ASN A 70 12.70 -0.10 -0.74
N PHE A 71 13.34 0.41 -1.81
CA PHE A 71 12.86 0.28 -3.18
C PHE A 71 13.63 -0.86 -3.87
N GLN A 72 13.60 -2.03 -3.29
CA GLN A 72 13.78 -3.23 -4.10
C GLN A 72 12.50 -3.35 -4.94
N LEU A 73 12.50 -2.70 -6.10
CA LEU A 73 11.84 -3.27 -7.26
C LEU A 73 12.57 -4.60 -7.47
N THR A 74 12.20 -5.58 -6.69
CA THR A 74 12.57 -6.94 -7.01
C THR A 74 12.03 -7.16 -8.42
N ASN A 75 12.88 -7.57 -9.34
CA ASN A 75 12.55 -8.28 -10.58
C ASN A 75 11.84 -9.60 -10.20
N GLN A 76 10.84 -9.52 -9.34
CA GLN A 76 10.06 -10.64 -8.86
C GLN A 76 8.66 -10.50 -9.44
N LYS A 77 8.23 -11.56 -10.04
CA LYS A 77 6.92 -11.83 -10.65
C LYS A 77 5.70 -11.67 -9.69
N ASP A 78 5.70 -10.61 -8.85
CA ASP A 78 4.78 -10.52 -7.72
C ASP A 78 3.34 -10.19 -8.13
N PHE A 79 3.16 -9.55 -9.28
CA PHE A 79 1.86 -9.22 -9.83
C PHE A 79 1.69 -9.72 -11.27
N GLU A 80 2.66 -10.48 -11.81
CA GLU A 80 2.63 -10.96 -13.20
C GLU A 80 1.44 -11.89 -13.49
N ASN A 81 0.89 -12.52 -12.46
CA ASN A 81 -0.30 -13.35 -12.57
C ASN A 81 -1.60 -12.55 -12.71
N LEU A 82 -1.55 -11.22 -12.53
CA LEU A 82 -2.70 -10.35 -12.76
C LEU A 82 -2.79 -10.02 -14.25
N ILE A 83 -3.91 -10.33 -14.86
CA ILE A 83 -4.20 -9.91 -16.23
C ILE A 83 -4.16 -8.37 -16.27
N GLY A 84 -3.38 -7.80 -17.17
CA GLY A 84 -3.23 -6.34 -17.30
C GLY A 84 -2.28 -5.68 -16.29
N TYR A 85 -1.45 -6.44 -15.55
CA TYR A 85 -0.58 -5.89 -14.50
C TYR A 85 0.39 -4.81 -14.99
N ASN A 86 0.87 -4.91 -16.23
CA ASN A 86 1.75 -3.93 -16.88
C ASN A 86 1.01 -3.05 -17.91
N GLN A 87 -0.31 -3.10 -17.93
CA GLN A 87 -1.20 -2.30 -18.79
C GLN A 87 -2.23 -1.57 -17.93
N SER A 88 -3.49 -2.02 -17.95
CA SER A 88 -4.60 -1.37 -17.23
C SER A 88 -4.44 -1.34 -15.71
N LEU A 89 -3.77 -2.32 -15.10
CA LEU A 89 -3.50 -2.39 -13.67
C LEU A 89 -2.13 -1.83 -13.25
N ASN A 90 -1.32 -1.34 -14.18
CA ASN A 90 0.04 -0.89 -13.86
C ASN A 90 0.07 0.20 -12.79
N GLU A 91 -0.76 1.23 -12.92
CA GLU A 91 -0.86 2.31 -11.93
C GLU A 91 -1.31 1.76 -10.57
N ALA A 92 -2.32 0.90 -10.55
CA ALA A 92 -2.83 0.25 -9.34
C ALA A 92 -1.74 -0.57 -8.63
N VAL A 93 -0.97 -1.34 -9.39
CA VAL A 93 0.15 -2.14 -8.86
C VAL A 93 1.26 -1.25 -8.30
N MET A 94 1.63 -0.17 -9.02
CA MET A 94 2.65 0.76 -8.56
C MET A 94 2.26 1.47 -7.28
N LEU A 95 1.03 1.96 -7.19
CA LEU A 95 0.51 2.63 -5.99
C LEU A 95 0.44 1.67 -4.80
N ALA A 96 -0.01 0.44 -5.01
CA ALA A 96 -0.05 -0.58 -3.95
C ALA A 96 1.36 -0.93 -3.46
N LYS A 97 2.33 -1.13 -4.36
CA LYS A 97 3.74 -1.36 -4.00
C LYS A 97 4.32 -0.18 -3.22
N ALA A 98 4.07 1.05 -3.68
CA ALA A 98 4.53 2.26 -2.99
C ALA A 98 3.93 2.39 -1.58
N ALA A 99 2.65 2.06 -1.41
CA ALA A 99 1.99 2.04 -0.10
C ALA A 99 2.65 1.02 0.85
N ILE A 100 2.88 -0.20 0.38
CA ILE A 100 3.49 -1.26 1.21
C ILE A 100 4.93 -0.90 1.61
N LEU A 101 5.70 -0.29 0.71
CA LEU A 101 7.11 0.08 0.94
C LEU A 101 7.30 1.46 1.59
N TYR A 102 6.22 2.12 2.01
CA TYR A 102 6.31 3.46 2.59
C TYR A 102 7.14 3.45 3.89
N PRO A 103 8.20 4.30 4.01
CA PRO A 103 9.19 4.17 5.10
C PRO A 103 8.65 4.44 6.51
N GLN A 104 7.57 5.19 6.64
CA GLN A 104 6.97 5.56 7.93
C GLN A 104 5.90 4.56 8.41
N GLY A 105 5.85 3.39 7.82
CA GLY A 105 4.80 2.39 8.01
C GLY A 105 3.87 2.34 6.82
N SER A 106 3.34 1.16 6.53
CA SER A 106 2.45 0.98 5.37
C SER A 106 1.14 1.74 5.60
N PRO A 107 0.82 2.75 4.78
CA PRO A 107 -0.47 3.40 4.84
C PRO A 107 -1.57 2.39 4.47
N HIS A 108 -2.77 2.67 4.93
CA HIS A 108 -3.93 1.88 4.51
C HIS A 108 -4.26 2.15 3.03
N ILE A 109 -4.95 1.21 2.37
CA ILE A 109 -5.24 1.29 0.94
C ILE A 109 -6.77 1.34 0.74
N LEU A 110 -7.25 2.35 0.02
CA LEU A 110 -8.62 2.41 -0.47
C LEU A 110 -8.66 1.89 -1.91
N LEU A 111 -9.32 0.75 -2.12
CA LEU A 111 -9.53 0.16 -3.43
C LEU A 111 -10.87 0.62 -3.98
N THR A 112 -10.88 1.26 -5.14
CA THR A 112 -12.11 1.52 -5.88
C THR A 112 -12.22 0.52 -7.02
N ALA A 113 -13.30 -0.22 -7.08
CA ALA A 113 -13.41 -1.34 -8.00
C ALA A 113 -14.85 -1.61 -8.44
N GLU A 114 -15.00 -2.04 -9.68
CA GLU A 114 -16.27 -2.58 -10.18
C GLU A 114 -16.53 -3.99 -9.63
N SER A 115 -17.80 -4.37 -9.60
CA SER A 115 -18.17 -5.72 -9.22
C SER A 115 -17.51 -6.74 -10.18
N GLY A 116 -16.92 -7.79 -9.64
CA GLY A 116 -16.25 -8.82 -10.44
C GLY A 116 -14.82 -8.50 -10.88
N SER A 117 -14.27 -7.32 -10.57
CA SER A 117 -12.91 -6.90 -10.98
C SER A 117 -11.75 -7.65 -10.28
N GLY A 118 -12.04 -8.64 -9.46
CA GLY A 118 -11.00 -9.45 -8.82
C GLY A 118 -10.32 -8.82 -7.61
N VAL A 119 -10.99 -7.91 -6.88
CA VAL A 119 -10.48 -7.21 -5.67
C VAL A 119 -9.78 -8.15 -4.69
N LYS A 120 -10.40 -9.30 -4.37
CA LYS A 120 -9.81 -10.28 -3.45
C LYS A 120 -8.48 -10.82 -3.98
N TYR A 121 -8.40 -11.09 -5.28
CA TYR A 121 -7.19 -11.59 -5.92
C TYR A 121 -6.10 -10.52 -5.94
N PHE A 122 -6.44 -9.27 -6.28
CA PHE A 122 -5.52 -8.14 -6.19
C PHE A 122 -4.98 -7.96 -4.76
N ALA A 123 -5.85 -7.94 -3.76
CA ALA A 123 -5.45 -7.81 -2.35
C ALA A 123 -4.54 -8.95 -1.89
N LYS A 124 -4.77 -10.18 -2.38
CA LYS A 124 -3.88 -11.31 -2.09
C LYS A 124 -2.48 -11.09 -2.67
N ASN A 125 -2.36 -10.55 -3.89
CA ASN A 125 -1.07 -10.20 -4.48
C ASN A 125 -0.37 -9.07 -3.70
N VAL A 126 -1.12 -8.09 -3.19
CA VAL A 126 -0.58 -7.04 -2.30
C VAL A 126 -0.03 -7.65 -1.00
N TYR A 127 -0.76 -8.59 -0.40
CA TYR A 127 -0.30 -9.32 0.78
C TYR A 127 0.97 -10.12 0.50
N ASP A 128 1.00 -10.89 -0.59
CA ASP A 128 2.17 -11.70 -0.96
C ASP A 128 3.40 -10.81 -1.21
N PHE A 129 3.20 -9.66 -1.83
CA PHE A 129 4.25 -8.66 -1.97
C PHE A 129 4.73 -8.11 -0.61
N ALA A 130 3.82 -7.80 0.32
CA ALA A 130 4.17 -7.31 1.66
C ALA A 130 5.00 -8.35 2.45
N VAL A 131 4.66 -9.64 2.31
CA VAL A 131 5.43 -10.74 2.92
C VAL A 131 6.81 -10.87 2.27
N LYS A 132 6.89 -10.90 0.94
CA LYS A 132 8.17 -11.01 0.21
C LYS A 132 9.09 -9.81 0.49
N SER A 133 8.53 -8.62 0.60
CA SER A 133 9.25 -7.39 0.96
C SER A 133 9.61 -7.30 2.44
N LYS A 134 9.27 -8.33 3.23
CA LYS A 134 9.53 -8.41 4.68
C LYS A 134 8.86 -7.30 5.51
N VAL A 135 7.84 -6.65 4.96
CA VAL A 135 6.95 -5.71 5.67
C VAL A 135 6.03 -6.48 6.61
N LEU A 136 5.52 -7.63 6.14
CA LEU A 136 4.81 -8.61 6.94
C LEU A 136 5.68 -9.87 7.14
N LYS A 137 5.43 -10.58 8.24
CA LYS A 137 6.05 -11.89 8.50
C LYS A 137 5.45 -12.94 7.57
N ASN A 138 6.18 -14.04 7.32
CA ASN A 138 5.72 -15.14 6.46
C ASN A 138 4.41 -15.79 6.92
N ASN A 139 4.12 -15.76 8.22
CA ASN A 139 2.90 -16.31 8.84
C ASN A 139 1.91 -15.23 9.26
N ALA A 140 2.04 -14.00 8.75
CA ALA A 140 1.11 -12.92 9.05
C ALA A 140 -0.32 -13.29 8.60
N PRO A 141 -1.36 -13.02 9.39
CA PRO A 141 -2.72 -13.32 8.97
C PRO A 141 -3.16 -12.46 7.78
N PHE A 142 -3.84 -13.07 6.81
CA PHE A 142 -4.56 -12.39 5.75
C PHE A 142 -6.03 -12.77 5.81
N THR A 143 -6.87 -11.81 6.15
CA THR A 143 -8.32 -12.03 6.33
C THR A 143 -9.11 -11.17 5.35
N VAL A 144 -10.20 -11.72 4.86
CA VAL A 144 -11.14 -11.03 3.95
C VAL A 144 -12.50 -11.03 4.61
N PHE A 145 -13.07 -9.84 4.76
CA PHE A 145 -14.43 -9.63 5.21
C PHE A 145 -15.25 -8.95 4.11
N ASP A 146 -16.43 -9.47 3.82
CA ASP A 146 -17.34 -8.93 2.81
C ASP A 146 -18.63 -8.44 3.46
N CYS A 147 -18.80 -7.14 3.59
CA CYS A 147 -19.99 -6.54 4.21
C CYS A 147 -21.28 -6.92 3.50
N LYS A 148 -21.24 -7.18 2.18
CA LYS A 148 -22.40 -7.57 1.39
C LYS A 148 -23.01 -8.91 1.87
N THR A 149 -22.19 -9.79 2.42
CA THR A 149 -22.67 -11.10 2.95
C THR A 149 -23.64 -10.93 4.11
N PHE A 150 -23.58 -9.82 4.83
CA PHE A 150 -24.34 -9.57 6.06
C PHE A 150 -25.30 -8.38 5.96
N ILE A 151 -25.69 -7.99 4.74
CA ILE A 151 -26.53 -6.81 4.51
C ILE A 151 -27.89 -6.90 5.20
N GLU A 152 -28.45 -8.11 5.33
CA GLU A 152 -29.73 -8.35 5.99
C GLU A 152 -29.66 -8.30 7.53
N ASN A 153 -28.44 -8.45 8.08
CA ASN A 153 -28.22 -8.37 9.52
C ASN A 153 -26.95 -7.56 9.86
N PRO A 154 -27.05 -6.22 9.85
CA PRO A 154 -25.90 -5.36 10.08
C PRO A 154 -25.25 -5.48 11.47
N THR A 155 -25.95 -6.01 12.46
CA THR A 155 -25.37 -6.22 13.82
C THR A 155 -24.25 -7.25 13.79
N ILE A 156 -24.38 -8.29 12.96
CA ILE A 156 -23.35 -9.32 12.78
C ILE A 156 -22.04 -8.69 12.27
N ILE A 157 -22.11 -7.62 11.48
CA ILE A 157 -20.92 -6.91 11.01
C ILE A 157 -20.10 -6.37 12.19
N ASN A 158 -20.77 -5.82 13.22
CA ASN A 158 -20.09 -5.34 14.42
C ASN A 158 -19.39 -6.48 15.17
N GLU A 159 -20.12 -7.54 15.45
CA GLU A 159 -19.61 -8.70 16.21
C GLU A 159 -18.42 -9.33 15.47
N MET A 160 -18.55 -9.54 14.16
CA MET A 160 -17.49 -10.15 13.37
C MET A 160 -16.27 -9.25 13.18
N LEU A 161 -16.45 -7.96 12.88
CA LEU A 161 -15.31 -7.06 12.66
C LEU A 161 -14.65 -6.65 13.97
N TYR A 162 -15.44 -6.26 14.96
CA TYR A 162 -14.92 -5.59 16.15
C TYR A 162 -14.95 -6.47 17.40
N GLY A 163 -15.71 -7.55 17.37
CA GLY A 163 -15.87 -8.47 18.49
C GLY A 163 -17.08 -8.17 19.39
N ASP A 164 -17.33 -9.06 20.32
CA ASP A 164 -18.36 -9.02 21.33
C ASP A 164 -17.80 -9.43 22.72
N GLU A 165 -18.65 -9.69 23.69
CA GLU A 165 -18.26 -10.11 25.05
C GLU A 165 -17.53 -11.47 25.08
N VAL A 166 -17.72 -12.30 24.07
CA VAL A 166 -17.21 -13.67 24.02
C VAL A 166 -16.06 -13.84 23.03
N ASN A 167 -16.15 -13.14 21.89
CA ASN A 167 -15.25 -13.33 20.75
C ASN A 167 -14.46 -12.07 20.42
N THR A 168 -13.19 -12.26 20.08
CA THR A 168 -12.38 -11.19 19.48
C THR A 168 -12.74 -11.05 18.01
N GLY A 169 -13.00 -9.80 17.56
CA GLY A 169 -13.32 -9.54 16.15
C GLY A 169 -12.13 -9.73 15.20
N LEU A 170 -12.44 -9.77 13.91
CA LEU A 170 -11.43 -9.93 12.84
C LEU A 170 -10.33 -8.87 12.89
N VAL A 171 -10.67 -7.65 13.27
CA VAL A 171 -9.66 -6.57 13.45
C VAL A 171 -8.60 -7.00 14.45
N HIS A 172 -8.98 -7.53 15.60
CA HIS A 172 -8.03 -8.02 16.60
C HIS A 172 -7.24 -9.24 16.10
N GLN A 173 -7.91 -10.19 15.46
CA GLN A 173 -7.31 -11.43 14.94
C GLN A 173 -6.29 -11.17 13.81
N THR A 174 -6.43 -10.07 13.08
CA THR A 174 -5.49 -9.69 12.02
C THR A 174 -4.34 -8.79 12.48
N ASN A 175 -4.10 -8.73 13.78
CA ASN A 175 -2.93 -8.03 14.30
C ASN A 175 -1.62 -8.54 13.66
N GLN A 176 -0.74 -7.62 13.29
CA GLN A 176 0.52 -7.85 12.54
C GLN A 176 0.30 -8.47 11.14
N GLY A 177 -0.89 -8.32 10.57
CA GLY A 177 -1.28 -8.87 9.29
C GLY A 177 -1.94 -7.87 8.34
N MET A 178 -2.82 -8.40 7.49
CA MET A 178 -3.56 -7.62 6.50
C MET A 178 -5.03 -8.02 6.50
N LEU A 179 -5.92 -7.02 6.54
CA LEU A 179 -7.37 -7.18 6.51
C LEU A 179 -7.95 -6.49 5.28
N LEU A 180 -8.61 -7.25 4.42
CA LEU A 180 -9.44 -6.72 3.33
C LEU A 180 -10.89 -6.63 3.78
N ILE A 181 -11.45 -5.43 3.81
CA ILE A 181 -12.88 -5.19 4.03
C ILE A 181 -13.51 -4.77 2.70
N LYS A 182 -14.41 -5.58 2.16
CA LYS A 182 -15.13 -5.33 0.91
C LYS A 182 -16.47 -4.69 1.18
N HIS A 183 -16.92 -3.88 0.21
CA HIS A 183 -18.21 -3.18 0.28
C HIS A 183 -18.34 -2.30 1.52
N VAL A 184 -17.29 -1.51 1.78
CA VAL A 184 -17.29 -0.60 2.94
C VAL A 184 -18.36 0.50 2.85
N GLU A 185 -18.93 0.72 1.67
CA GLU A 185 -20.09 1.59 1.45
C GLU A 185 -21.34 1.12 2.22
N LEU A 186 -21.42 -0.18 2.51
CA LEU A 186 -22.54 -0.77 3.24
C LEU A 186 -22.43 -0.64 4.77
N LEU A 187 -21.29 -0.19 5.28
CA LEU A 187 -21.10 0.05 6.71
C LEU A 187 -22.01 1.20 7.17
N SER A 188 -22.65 1.04 8.33
CA SER A 188 -23.40 2.13 8.98
C SER A 188 -22.48 3.26 9.44
N GLY A 189 -23.03 4.43 9.76
CA GLY A 189 -22.25 5.56 10.28
C GLY A 189 -21.44 5.20 11.53
N TYR A 190 -22.02 4.41 12.43
CA TYR A 190 -21.34 3.91 13.63
C TYR A 190 -20.17 2.98 13.27
N GLN A 191 -20.39 1.99 12.41
CA GLN A 191 -19.37 1.04 11.97
C GLN A 191 -18.20 1.73 11.27
N ARG A 192 -18.47 2.74 10.44
CA ARG A 192 -17.44 3.57 9.81
C ARG A 192 -16.63 4.35 10.85
N THR A 193 -17.28 4.93 11.85
CA THR A 193 -16.59 5.66 12.92
C THR A 193 -15.64 4.74 13.69
N MET A 194 -16.05 3.51 13.97
CA MET A 194 -15.20 2.49 14.57
C MET A 194 -13.98 2.18 13.70
N LEU A 195 -14.20 1.91 12.40
CA LEU A 195 -13.14 1.63 11.46
C LEU A 195 -12.14 2.80 11.38
N PHE A 196 -12.62 4.04 11.28
CA PHE A 196 -11.79 5.22 11.23
C PHE A 196 -10.96 5.42 12.51
N SER A 197 -11.55 5.16 13.68
CA SER A 197 -10.80 5.23 14.94
C SER A 197 -9.63 4.25 14.97
N ILE A 198 -9.85 3.02 14.52
CA ILE A 198 -8.80 2.01 14.46
C ILE A 198 -7.70 2.41 13.48
N ILE A 199 -8.07 2.89 12.31
CA ILE A 199 -7.11 3.28 11.26
C ILE A 199 -6.28 4.49 11.67
N THR A 200 -6.88 5.50 12.30
CA THR A 200 -6.17 6.75 12.65
C THR A 200 -5.40 6.66 13.95
N SER A 201 -5.85 5.89 14.91
CA SER A 201 -5.28 5.86 16.26
C SER A 201 -4.79 4.50 16.73
N ASN A 202 -5.00 3.44 15.95
CA ASN A 202 -4.78 2.05 16.36
C ASN A 202 -5.50 1.67 17.67
N LYS A 203 -6.64 2.30 17.93
CA LYS A 203 -7.43 2.08 19.15
C LYS A 203 -8.90 1.83 18.83
N MET A 204 -9.51 0.95 19.61
CA MET A 204 -10.96 0.87 19.67
C MET A 204 -11.51 2.04 20.48
N PRO A 205 -12.69 2.58 20.14
CA PRO A 205 -13.39 3.53 21.00
C PRO A 205 -13.69 2.92 22.38
N SER A 206 -13.71 3.76 23.41
CA SER A 206 -13.76 3.36 24.83
C SER A 206 -14.96 2.52 25.27
N ASN A 207 -15.97 2.35 24.41
CA ASN A 207 -17.21 1.63 24.72
C ASN A 207 -17.25 0.20 24.16
N GLN A 208 -16.10 -0.36 23.78
CA GLN A 208 -16.06 -1.68 23.18
C GLN A 208 -15.55 -2.72 24.20
N TYR A 209 -16.08 -3.93 24.09
CA TYR A 209 -15.69 -5.06 24.92
C TYR A 209 -14.27 -5.56 24.67
N VAL A 210 -13.73 -5.27 23.47
CA VAL A 210 -12.42 -5.76 23.03
C VAL A 210 -11.45 -4.62 22.90
N GLU A 211 -10.32 -4.69 23.60
CA GLU A 211 -9.20 -3.76 23.44
C GLU A 211 -8.18 -4.32 22.44
N LEU A 212 -7.64 -3.43 21.60
CA LEU A 212 -6.54 -3.80 20.72
C LEU A 212 -5.22 -3.88 21.49
N PRO A 213 -4.31 -4.79 21.12
CA PRO A 213 -2.97 -4.86 21.70
C PRO A 213 -2.25 -3.51 21.62
N ARG A 214 -1.42 -3.18 22.63
CA ARG A 214 -0.65 -1.90 22.65
C ARG A 214 0.21 -1.68 21.40
N ASN A 215 0.69 -2.76 20.78
CA ASN A 215 1.51 -2.73 19.57
C ASN A 215 0.70 -3.18 18.34
N TYR A 216 -0.61 -2.89 18.33
CA TYR A 216 -1.46 -3.26 17.20
C TYR A 216 -0.95 -2.63 15.91
N LYS A 217 -0.83 -3.45 14.89
CA LYS A 217 -0.54 -3.05 13.51
C LYS A 217 -1.31 -3.95 12.57
N CYS A 218 -2.05 -3.35 11.66
CA CYS A 218 -2.73 -4.07 10.60
C CYS A 218 -2.73 -3.21 9.35
N ILE A 219 -2.38 -3.78 8.21
CA ILE A 219 -2.56 -3.11 6.92
C ILE A 219 -4.01 -3.35 6.50
N MET A 220 -4.80 -2.28 6.47
CA MET A 220 -6.19 -2.37 6.03
C MET A 220 -6.34 -1.98 4.58
N LEU A 221 -7.01 -2.83 3.82
CA LEU A 221 -7.48 -2.58 2.48
C LEU A 221 -9.01 -2.44 2.55
N CYS A 222 -9.52 -1.25 2.26
CA CYS A 222 -10.94 -0.99 2.22
C CYS A 222 -11.37 -0.94 0.75
N ALA A 223 -12.28 -1.82 0.33
CA ALA A 223 -12.79 -1.83 -1.03
C ALA A 223 -14.19 -1.21 -1.08
N ILE A 224 -14.32 -0.15 -1.88
CA ILE A 224 -15.55 0.58 -2.14
C ILE A 224 -15.99 0.35 -3.59
N ALA A 225 -17.27 0.20 -3.82
CA ALA A 225 -17.81 0.07 -5.17
C ALA A 225 -17.56 1.35 -5.99
N SER A 226 -17.24 1.20 -7.28
CA SER A 226 -16.96 2.35 -8.17
C SER A 226 -18.19 3.25 -8.41
N ASP A 227 -19.39 2.71 -8.22
CA ASP A 227 -20.66 3.40 -8.31
C ASP A 227 -21.18 3.93 -6.96
N ALA A 228 -20.39 3.79 -5.89
CA ALA A 228 -20.72 4.39 -4.60
C ALA A 228 -20.87 5.91 -4.71
N SER A 229 -21.70 6.50 -3.84
CA SER A 229 -21.91 7.95 -3.85
C SER A 229 -20.59 8.72 -3.68
N LYS A 230 -20.46 9.85 -4.38
CA LYS A 230 -19.30 10.72 -4.30
C LYS A 230 -19.01 11.16 -2.86
N ASP A 231 -20.04 11.50 -2.10
CA ASP A 231 -19.92 11.95 -0.71
C ASP A 231 -19.30 10.87 0.18
N LEU A 232 -19.67 9.61 -0.05
CA LEU A 232 -19.14 8.49 0.69
C LEU A 232 -17.68 8.21 0.31
N TYR A 233 -17.36 8.29 -0.98
CA TYR A 233 -15.98 8.17 -1.46
C TYR A 233 -15.09 9.27 -0.87
N ASP A 234 -15.55 10.54 -0.90
CA ASP A 234 -14.83 11.68 -0.35
C ASP A 234 -14.68 11.57 1.16
N LEU A 235 -15.65 10.99 1.87
CA LEU A 235 -15.54 10.70 3.30
C LEU A 235 -14.37 9.76 3.60
N TYR A 236 -14.24 8.65 2.88
CA TYR A 236 -13.11 7.72 3.04
C TYR A 236 -11.78 8.38 2.65
N ARG A 237 -11.77 9.13 1.56
CA ARG A 237 -10.58 9.84 1.08
C ARG A 237 -10.05 10.87 2.08
N ASN A 238 -10.94 11.66 2.69
CA ASN A 238 -10.58 12.81 3.52
C ASN A 238 -10.32 12.45 4.98
N LYS A 239 -10.87 11.34 5.46
CA LYS A 239 -10.70 10.90 6.86
C LYS A 239 -9.42 10.12 7.11
N MET A 240 -8.75 9.68 6.06
CA MET A 240 -7.67 8.71 6.18
C MET A 240 -6.56 9.01 5.16
N ASP A 241 -5.31 8.91 5.60
CA ASP A 241 -4.14 8.93 4.73
C ASP A 241 -4.08 7.62 3.91
N PHE A 242 -5.13 7.39 3.12
CA PHE A 242 -5.18 6.25 2.21
C PHE A 242 -4.41 6.51 0.94
N VAL A 243 -3.69 5.50 0.50
CA VAL A 243 -3.31 5.39 -0.91
C VAL A 243 -4.53 4.86 -1.68
N ILE A 244 -5.00 5.65 -2.65
CA ILE A 244 -6.16 5.31 -3.46
C ILE A 244 -5.69 4.50 -4.65
N VAL A 245 -6.25 3.32 -4.82
CA VAL A 245 -5.95 2.40 -5.91
C VAL A 245 -7.23 2.07 -6.67
N ARG A 246 -7.26 2.37 -7.97
CA ARG A 246 -8.39 2.03 -8.84
C ARG A 246 -8.12 0.71 -9.54
N ILE A 247 -9.04 -0.22 -9.42
CA ILE A 247 -9.02 -1.50 -10.11
C ILE A 247 -10.06 -1.45 -11.22
N LEU A 248 -9.61 -1.35 -12.47
CA LEU A 248 -10.48 -1.38 -13.63
C LEU A 248 -10.93 -2.82 -13.92
N SER A 249 -12.18 -3.01 -14.34
CA SER A 249 -12.65 -4.32 -14.82
C SER A 249 -12.02 -4.64 -16.17
N ILE A 250 -11.83 -5.93 -16.44
CA ILE A 250 -11.31 -6.42 -17.72
C ILE A 250 -12.23 -6.02 -18.88
N GLN A 251 -13.54 -5.85 -18.62
CA GLN A 251 -14.51 -5.44 -19.63
C GLN A 251 -14.29 -4.01 -20.19
N CYS A 252 -13.60 -3.14 -19.46
CA CYS A 252 -13.24 -1.81 -19.99
C CYS A 252 -12.09 -1.87 -21.01
N CYS A 253 -11.28 -2.92 -21.01
CA CYS A 253 -10.13 -3.04 -21.92
C CYS A 253 -10.53 -3.57 -23.31
N ASP A 254 -11.60 -4.39 -23.41
CA ASP A 254 -12.05 -4.99 -24.68
C ASP A 254 -12.83 -4.01 -25.60
N ARG A 255 -13.14 -2.81 -25.15
CA ARG A 255 -13.82 -1.78 -25.96
C ARG A 255 -12.89 -0.76 -26.63
N LEU A 256 -11.59 -0.92 -26.51
CA LEU A 256 -10.57 -0.04 -27.10
C LEU A 256 -9.73 -0.72 -28.20
N TYR A 257 -10.19 -1.87 -28.74
CA TYR A 257 -9.62 -2.53 -29.92
C TYR A 257 -10.71 -2.83 -30.94
#